data_b8daaa575e0386238bb85f3d636a085a
#
_entry.id   b8daaa575e0386238bb85f3d636a085a
#
_cell.length_a   1.000
_cell.length_b   1.000
_cell.length_c   1.000
_cell.angle_alpha   90.00
_cell.angle_beta   90.00
_cell.angle_gamma   90.00
#
_symmetry.space_group_name_H-M   'P 1'
#
loop_
_entity.id
_entity.type
_entity.pdbx_description
1 polymer ?
#
loop_
_entity_poly.entity_id
_entity_poly.type
_entity_poly.pdbx_seq_one_letter_code
_entity_poly.pdbx_strand_id
1 'polypeptide(L)'
;MNRADVVLVDWPFSDRTGSKLRPAVVVQADYLNGLIDDTVLVQVTSKGHGIPGTEVVLDPAVETTSGLLHVSYAFCPNVLTAEQALIDQTIGRLSDAAMREIDRCLKATLQLP
;
A
#
# COMPACT_ATOMS: atom_id res chain seq x y z
N MET A 1 -6.45 -10.74 7.05
CA MET A 1 -5.98 -9.69 6.13
C MET A 1 -5.12 -10.34 5.07
N ASN A 2 -5.32 -9.93 3.84
CA ASN A 2 -4.69 -10.59 2.69
C ASN A 2 -3.86 -9.60 1.88
N ARG A 3 -2.84 -10.10 1.20
CA ARG A 3 -2.07 -9.34 0.22
C ARG A 3 -3.03 -8.77 -0.84
N ALA A 4 -2.81 -7.53 -1.25
CA ALA A 4 -3.64 -6.71 -2.13
C ALA A 4 -4.82 -6.00 -1.45
N ASP A 5 -5.13 -6.30 -0.19
CA ASP A 5 -6.13 -5.53 0.53
C ASP A 5 -5.71 -4.06 0.61
N VAL A 6 -6.68 -3.17 0.40
CA VAL A 6 -6.52 -1.73 0.64
C VAL A 6 -7.10 -1.45 2.01
N VAL A 7 -6.30 -0.87 2.89
CA VAL A 7 -6.63 -0.65 4.29
C VAL A 7 -6.46 0.81 4.67
N LEU A 8 -7.14 1.23 5.73
CA LEU A 8 -6.90 2.52 6.36
C LEU A 8 -6.09 2.30 7.64
N VAL A 9 -5.02 3.06 7.79
CA VAL A 9 -4.10 2.92 8.91
C VAL A 9 -3.54 4.30 9.28
N ASP A 10 -3.27 4.50 10.57
CA ASP A 10 -2.53 5.67 11.02
C ASP A 10 -1.11 5.62 10.47
N TRP A 11 -0.84 6.48 9.47
CA TRP A 11 0.47 6.54 8.84
C TRP A 11 1.29 7.63 9.50
N PRO A 12 2.45 7.31 10.08
CA PRO A 12 3.29 8.30 10.73
C PRO A 12 3.87 9.29 9.72
N PHE A 13 3.96 10.56 10.11
CA PHE A 13 4.69 11.55 9.32
C PHE A 13 6.18 11.21 9.31
N SER A 14 6.85 11.49 8.20
CA SER A 14 8.28 11.16 8.04
C SER A 14 9.18 11.85 9.08
N ASP A 15 8.76 13.00 9.61
CA ASP A 15 9.47 13.73 10.67
C ASP A 15 9.08 13.27 12.09
N ARG A 16 8.17 12.28 12.21
CA ARG A 16 7.69 11.70 13.46
C ARG A 16 6.97 12.67 14.41
N THR A 17 6.47 13.80 13.90
CA THR A 17 5.70 14.77 14.72
C THR A 17 4.26 14.35 14.95
N GLY A 18 3.76 13.32 14.23
CA GLY A 18 2.39 12.83 14.35
C GLY A 18 2.10 11.81 13.28
N SER A 19 0.79 11.53 13.11
CA SER A 19 0.30 10.58 12.11
C SER A 19 -1.01 11.06 11.52
N LYS A 20 -1.42 10.44 10.41
CA LYS A 20 -2.69 10.72 9.74
C LYS A 20 -3.25 9.41 9.22
N LEU A 21 -4.56 9.23 9.31
CA LEU A 21 -5.24 8.08 8.72
C LEU A 21 -5.10 8.15 7.19
N ARG A 22 -4.48 7.12 6.61
CA ARG A 22 -4.18 7.06 5.17
C ARG A 22 -4.48 5.67 4.62
N PRO A 23 -4.84 5.58 3.33
CA PRO A 23 -4.92 4.27 2.69
C PRO A 23 -3.52 3.71 2.46
N ALA A 24 -3.45 2.39 2.50
CA ALA A 24 -2.25 1.63 2.24
C ALA A 24 -2.61 0.29 1.62
N VAL A 25 -1.66 -0.33 0.94
CA VAL A 25 -1.83 -1.64 0.32
C VAL A 25 -1.04 -2.67 1.11
N VAL A 26 -1.66 -3.79 1.46
CA VAL A 26 -0.98 -4.93 2.07
C VAL A 26 -0.14 -5.62 0.99
N VAL A 27 1.17 -5.64 1.19
CA VAL A 27 2.11 -6.27 0.24
C VAL A 27 2.76 -7.52 0.79
N GLN A 28 2.66 -7.77 2.10
CA GLN A 28 3.21 -8.97 2.72
C GLN A 28 2.49 -10.23 2.23
N ALA A 29 3.26 -11.30 2.04
CA ALA A 29 2.73 -12.59 1.61
C ALA A 29 1.65 -13.10 2.57
N ASP A 30 0.61 -13.73 2.00
CA ASP A 30 -0.55 -14.22 2.77
C ASP A 30 -0.15 -15.23 3.86
N TYR A 31 0.81 -16.12 3.58
CA TYR A 31 1.22 -17.10 4.58
C TYR A 31 1.85 -16.43 5.81
N LEU A 32 2.57 -15.33 5.63
CA LEU A 32 3.13 -14.57 6.76
C LEU A 32 2.04 -13.81 7.51
N ASN A 33 1.06 -13.26 6.80
CA ASN A 33 -0.06 -12.57 7.45
C ASN A 33 -0.84 -13.49 8.40
N GLY A 34 -0.83 -14.79 8.13
CA GLY A 34 -1.45 -15.79 8.99
C GLY A 34 -0.56 -16.32 10.11
N LEU A 35 0.74 -16.05 10.07
CA LEU A 35 1.71 -16.59 11.04
C LEU A 35 2.20 -15.56 12.04
N ILE A 36 2.26 -14.28 11.68
CA ILE A 36 2.77 -13.22 12.54
C ILE A 36 1.72 -12.12 12.69
N ASP A 37 1.84 -11.34 13.75
CA ASP A 37 0.90 -10.26 14.05
C ASP A 37 1.11 -9.02 13.19
N ASP A 38 2.29 -8.86 12.60
CA ASP A 38 2.63 -7.72 11.77
C ASP A 38 2.34 -7.97 10.29
N THR A 39 2.12 -6.90 9.55
CA THR A 39 2.08 -6.94 8.09
C THR A 39 2.87 -5.78 7.50
N VAL A 40 3.25 -5.90 6.23
CA VAL A 40 4.00 -4.87 5.50
C VAL A 40 3.07 -4.15 4.56
N LEU A 41 3.09 -2.82 4.62
CA LEU A 41 2.22 -1.93 3.87
C LEU A 41 3.02 -0.99 2.97
N VAL A 42 2.44 -0.64 1.83
CA VAL A 42 2.90 0.45 0.96
C VAL A 42 1.89 1.58 1.04
N GLN A 43 2.37 2.80 1.23
CA GLN A 43 1.50 3.98 1.31
C GLN A 43 0.79 4.23 -0.02
N VAL A 44 -0.49 4.60 0.08
CA VAL A 44 -1.26 5.17 -1.02
C VAL A 44 -1.42 6.67 -0.77
N THR A 45 -1.01 7.48 -1.73
CA THR A 45 -1.03 8.94 -1.63
C THR A 45 -1.83 9.55 -2.78
N SER A 46 -2.46 10.70 -2.55
CA SER A 46 -3.20 11.42 -3.59
C SER A 46 -2.30 12.22 -4.53
N LYS A 47 -1.01 12.38 -4.20
CA LYS A 47 -0.07 13.17 -5.01
C LYS A 47 1.06 12.28 -5.49
N GLY A 48 1.23 12.20 -6.82
CA GLY A 48 2.38 11.54 -7.42
C GLY A 48 3.66 12.32 -7.17
N HIS A 49 4.78 11.61 -7.14
CA HIS A 49 6.12 12.19 -6.94
C HIS A 49 6.87 12.35 -8.26
N GLY A 50 6.38 11.74 -9.34
CA GLY A 50 6.96 11.87 -10.67
C GLY A 50 8.31 11.16 -10.84
N ILE A 51 8.66 10.26 -9.95
CA ILE A 51 9.90 9.47 -10.05
C ILE A 51 9.58 8.15 -10.74
N PRO A 52 10.09 7.93 -11.98
CA PRO A 52 9.78 6.71 -12.74
C PRO A 52 10.13 5.43 -11.97
N GLY A 53 9.25 4.44 -12.06
CA GLY A 53 9.47 3.13 -11.45
C GLY A 53 9.25 3.04 -9.95
N THR A 54 8.83 4.13 -9.28
CA THR A 54 8.64 4.17 -7.84
C THR A 54 7.18 4.23 -7.41
N GLU A 55 6.27 4.51 -8.34
CA GLU A 55 4.85 4.64 -8.00
C GLU A 55 3.96 4.01 -9.05
N VAL A 56 2.81 3.55 -8.62
CA VAL A 56 1.78 2.94 -9.47
C VAL A 56 0.50 3.75 -9.36
N VAL A 57 -0.04 4.17 -10.51
CA VAL A 57 -1.33 4.87 -10.56
C VAL A 57 -2.44 3.90 -10.20
N LEU A 58 -3.28 4.29 -9.26
CA LEU A 58 -4.47 3.56 -8.83
C LEU A 58 -5.69 4.41 -9.16
N ASP A 59 -6.29 4.13 -10.31
CA ASP A 59 -7.48 4.83 -10.78
C ASP A 59 -8.74 4.06 -10.36
N PRO A 60 -9.65 4.65 -9.56
CA PRO A 60 -10.88 3.98 -9.15
C PRO A 60 -11.76 3.50 -10.32
N ALA A 61 -11.65 4.12 -11.49
CA ALA A 61 -12.38 3.69 -12.68
C ALA A 61 -11.86 2.35 -13.24
N VAL A 62 -10.60 2.01 -12.95
CA VAL A 62 -9.94 0.75 -13.34
C VAL A 62 -9.92 -0.22 -12.16
N GLU A 63 -9.51 0.27 -10.99
CA GLU A 63 -9.47 -0.49 -9.74
C GLU A 63 -10.81 -0.35 -9.01
N THR A 64 -11.85 -0.91 -9.60
CA THR A 64 -13.24 -0.70 -9.17
C THR A 64 -13.56 -1.29 -7.80
N THR A 65 -12.75 -2.24 -7.32
CA THR A 65 -12.93 -2.87 -6.01
C THR A 65 -11.98 -2.34 -4.95
N SER A 66 -11.19 -1.31 -5.28
CA SER A 66 -10.17 -0.77 -4.37
C SER A 66 -10.71 -0.02 -3.16
N GLY A 67 -11.94 0.48 -3.24
CA GLY A 67 -12.50 1.35 -2.21
C GLY A 67 -11.94 2.78 -2.21
N LEU A 68 -11.01 3.09 -3.12
CA LEU A 68 -10.46 4.45 -3.24
C LEU A 68 -11.47 5.38 -3.89
N LEU A 69 -11.50 6.65 -3.45
CA LEU A 69 -12.45 7.64 -3.93
C LEU A 69 -11.87 8.52 -5.03
N HIS A 70 -10.56 8.59 -5.14
CA HIS A 70 -9.83 9.46 -6.08
C HIS A 70 -8.70 8.69 -6.73
N VAL A 71 -8.24 9.17 -7.90
CA VAL A 71 -6.97 8.71 -8.46
C VAL A 71 -5.88 8.91 -7.42
N SER A 72 -5.16 7.84 -7.15
CA SER A 72 -4.13 7.79 -6.12
C SER A 72 -2.91 7.05 -6.64
N TYR A 73 -1.86 7.01 -5.83
CA TYR A 73 -0.59 6.41 -6.21
C TYR A 73 -0.09 5.52 -5.07
N ALA A 74 0.24 4.27 -5.38
CA ALA A 74 0.99 3.44 -4.46
C ALA A 74 2.46 3.87 -4.55
N PHE A 75 2.99 4.46 -3.49
CA PHE A 75 4.36 4.97 -3.47
C PHE A 75 5.28 3.98 -2.79
N CYS A 76 5.97 3.18 -3.58
CA CYS A 76 6.76 2.04 -3.10
C CYS A 76 7.94 2.38 -2.18
N PRO A 77 8.60 3.55 -2.28
CA PRO A 77 9.61 3.93 -1.28
C PRO A 77 9.07 4.12 0.13
N ASN A 78 7.77 4.29 0.29
CA ASN A 78 7.16 4.50 1.59
C ASN A 78 6.50 3.22 2.10
N VAL A 79 7.30 2.40 2.78
CA VAL A 79 6.92 1.09 3.32
C VAL A 79 6.84 1.18 4.83
N LEU A 80 5.83 0.55 5.41
CA LEU A 80 5.61 0.53 6.86
C LEU A 80 5.28 -0.89 7.30
N THR A 81 5.90 -1.34 8.39
CA THR A 81 5.46 -2.52 9.12
C THR A 81 4.54 -2.08 10.24
N ALA A 82 3.36 -2.67 10.32
CA ALA A 82 2.36 -2.34 11.33
C ALA A 82 1.73 -3.61 11.89
N GLU A 83 1.30 -3.55 13.16
CA GLU A 83 0.48 -4.62 13.73
C GLU A 83 -0.86 -4.66 13.03
N GLN A 84 -1.30 -5.85 12.60
CA GLN A 84 -2.58 -6.02 11.92
C GLN A 84 -3.75 -5.53 12.79
N ALA A 85 -3.66 -5.71 14.10
CA ALA A 85 -4.69 -5.26 15.04
C ALA A 85 -4.87 -3.73 15.09
N LEU A 86 -3.88 -2.96 14.63
CA LEU A 86 -3.92 -1.50 14.61
C LEU A 86 -4.46 -0.94 13.29
N ILE A 87 -4.76 -1.80 12.33
CA ILE A 87 -5.36 -1.38 11.06
C ILE A 87 -6.83 -1.03 11.31
N ASP A 88 -7.23 0.18 10.93
CA ASP A 88 -8.56 0.70 11.22
C ASP A 88 -9.65 -0.09 10.50
N GLN A 89 -9.50 -0.26 9.18
CA GLN A 89 -10.43 -1.05 8.38
C GLN A 89 -9.86 -1.43 7.02
N THR A 90 -10.41 -2.48 6.43
CA THR A 90 -10.18 -2.83 5.03
C THR A 90 -11.26 -2.16 4.19
N ILE A 91 -10.87 -1.35 3.20
CA ILE A 91 -11.82 -0.62 2.35
C ILE A 91 -12.01 -1.25 0.98
N GLY A 92 -11.14 -2.16 0.59
CA GLY A 92 -11.24 -2.83 -0.71
C GLY A 92 -10.02 -3.69 -1.00
N ARG A 93 -9.85 -3.96 -2.31
CA ARG A 93 -8.79 -4.84 -2.80
C ARG A 93 -8.35 -4.39 -4.18
N LEU A 94 -7.04 -4.46 -4.44
CA LEU A 94 -6.49 -4.19 -5.77
C LEU A 94 -6.55 -5.42 -6.67
N SER A 95 -6.56 -5.16 -7.98
CA SER A 95 -6.47 -6.20 -8.99
C SER A 95 -5.08 -6.85 -9.02
N ASP A 96 -5.01 -8.05 -9.60
CA ASP A 96 -3.72 -8.73 -9.82
C ASP A 96 -2.79 -7.90 -10.71
N ALA A 97 -3.36 -7.18 -11.69
CA ALA A 97 -2.57 -6.33 -12.58
C ALA A 97 -1.90 -5.19 -11.81
N ALA A 98 -2.63 -4.52 -10.91
CA ALA A 98 -2.07 -3.48 -10.04
C ALA A 98 -0.99 -4.04 -9.13
N MET A 99 -1.20 -5.22 -8.57
CA MET A 99 -0.23 -5.86 -7.69
C MET A 99 1.05 -6.24 -8.43
N ARG A 100 0.97 -6.68 -9.69
CA ARG A 100 2.16 -6.94 -10.50
C ARG A 100 2.98 -5.66 -10.73
N GLU A 101 2.31 -4.53 -10.95
CA GLU A 101 3.01 -3.24 -11.08
C GLU A 101 3.66 -2.80 -9.77
N ILE A 102 2.97 -3.00 -8.64
CA ILE A 102 3.54 -2.73 -7.31
C ILE A 102 4.77 -3.62 -7.07
N ASP A 103 4.70 -4.89 -7.44
CA ASP A 103 5.86 -5.79 -7.32
C ASP A 103 7.07 -5.29 -8.10
N ARG A 104 6.86 -4.80 -9.34
CA ARG A 104 7.95 -4.21 -10.12
C ARG A 104 8.54 -2.99 -9.44
N CYS A 105 7.68 -2.12 -8.92
CA CYS A 105 8.12 -0.90 -8.23
C CYS A 105 8.87 -1.23 -6.94
N LEU A 106 8.45 -2.23 -6.19
CA LEU A 106 9.15 -2.68 -4.99
C LEU A 106 10.52 -3.26 -5.35
N LYS A 107 10.60 -4.06 -6.40
CA LYS A 107 11.89 -4.58 -6.89
C LYS A 107 12.84 -3.46 -7.26
N ALA A 108 12.34 -2.46 -8.00
CA ALA A 108 13.16 -1.30 -8.38
C ALA A 108 13.59 -0.48 -7.17
N THR A 109 12.66 -0.21 -6.26
CA THR A 109 12.92 0.58 -5.04
C THR A 109 13.97 -0.09 -4.16
N LEU A 110 13.89 -1.41 -4.01
CA LEU A 110 14.77 -2.18 -3.15
C LEU A 110 15.97 -2.78 -3.87
N GLN A 111 16.09 -2.53 -5.17
CA GLN A 111 17.18 -3.04 -6.02
C GLN A 111 17.23 -4.58 -6.02
N LEU A 112 16.07 -5.21 -6.06
CA LEU A 112 15.96 -6.67 -6.12
C LEU A 112 16.01 -7.16 -7.57
N PRO A 113 16.58 -8.36 -7.81
CA PRO A 113 16.63 -8.97 -9.13
C PRO A 113 15.25 -9.36 -9.67
#